data_06bc41748009d11efce3b1deb83eaf0f
#
_entry.id   06bc41748009d11efce3b1deb83eaf0f
#
_cell.length_a   1.000
_cell.length_b   1.000
_cell.length_c   1.000
_cell.angle_alpha   90.00
_cell.angle_beta   90.00
_cell.angle_gamma   90.00
#
_symmetry.space_group_name_H-M   'P 1'
#
loop_
_entity.id
_entity.type
_entity.pdbx_description
1 polymer ?
#
loop_
_entity_poly.entity_id
_entity_poly.type
_entity_poly.pdbx_seq_one_letter_code
_entity_poly.pdbx_strand_id
1 'polypeptide(L)'
;KLYLPVQQVGALFSCGDGHAAQGDGEVCVSALECPMYASLKFTVIKASEKSIPSPQFQTKGGLTQKVNHDDFYGTTGVGPDLMTGAQEALRSMIDYVSETYSIEKIDAYLLASLCVDLKISEVVDAGQYVVSALLPLSIFNDAQK
;
A
#
# COMPACT_ATOMS: atom_id res chain seq x y z
N LYS A 1 7.75 13.96 6.79
CA LYS A 1 9.11 13.75 7.28
C LYS A 1 9.37 12.27 7.42
N LEU A 2 10.56 11.82 7.01
CA LEU A 2 11.04 10.46 7.24
C LEU A 2 12.23 10.54 8.20
N TYR A 3 12.24 9.69 9.20
CA TYR A 3 13.34 9.55 10.17
C TYR A 3 13.98 8.19 9.96
N LEU A 4 15.28 8.18 9.74
CA LEU A 4 16.03 6.96 9.49
C LEU A 4 17.14 6.80 10.54
N PRO A 5 17.36 5.59 11.07
CA PRO A 5 18.52 5.33 11.92
C PRO A 5 19.79 5.40 11.08
N VAL A 6 20.83 6.02 11.64
CA VAL A 6 22.15 6.00 11.04
C VAL A 6 22.86 4.73 11.48
N GLN A 7 23.15 3.83 10.55
CA GLN A 7 23.79 2.53 10.83
C GLN A 7 25.29 2.55 10.60
N GLN A 8 25.78 3.49 9.78
CA GLN A 8 27.18 3.56 9.36
C GLN A 8 27.73 4.98 9.49
N VAL A 9 29.03 5.10 9.70
CA VAL A 9 29.73 6.39 9.64
C VAL A 9 29.51 7.03 8.27
N GLY A 10 29.15 8.30 8.25
CA GLY A 10 28.81 9.05 7.04
C GLY A 10 27.38 8.83 6.55
N ALA A 11 26.55 8.04 7.26
CA ALA A 11 25.16 7.70 6.99
C ALA A 11 24.90 6.96 5.67
N LEU A 12 25.63 7.23 4.58
CA LEU A 12 25.58 6.56 3.27
C LEU A 12 24.15 6.49 2.69
N PHE A 13 23.40 7.59 2.75
CA PHE A 13 22.03 7.65 2.26
C PHE A 13 21.97 7.39 0.76
N SER A 14 21.00 6.59 0.35
CA SER A 14 20.59 6.42 -1.04
C SER A 14 19.06 6.37 -1.15
N CYS A 15 18.52 6.68 -2.30
CA CYS A 15 17.10 6.50 -2.61
C CYS A 15 16.95 6.10 -4.07
N GLY A 16 15.86 5.42 -4.38
CA GLY A 16 15.53 4.94 -5.71
C GLY A 16 14.12 4.40 -5.71
N ASP A 17 13.79 3.64 -6.76
CA ASP A 17 12.53 2.94 -6.88
C ASP A 17 11.32 3.89 -6.88
N GLY A 18 11.25 4.72 -7.93
CA GLY A 18 10.24 5.76 -8.05
C GLY A 18 8.92 5.22 -8.61
N HIS A 19 7.83 5.38 -7.84
CA HIS A 19 6.50 4.93 -8.22
C HIS A 19 5.54 6.10 -8.41
N ALA A 20 4.84 6.17 -9.54
CA ALA A 20 3.81 7.18 -9.79
C ALA A 20 2.49 6.84 -9.11
N ALA A 21 2.19 5.56 -8.90
CA ALA A 21 1.05 5.08 -8.14
C ALA A 21 1.37 3.72 -7.51
N GLN A 22 0.88 3.51 -6.31
CA GLN A 22 0.98 2.26 -5.57
C GLN A 22 -0.14 2.17 -4.54
N GLY A 23 -0.82 1.03 -4.46
CA GLY A 23 -1.72 0.69 -3.36
C GLY A 23 -0.95 0.15 -2.16
N ASP A 24 -1.55 0.22 -0.97
CA ASP A 24 -0.95 -0.35 0.24
C ASP A 24 -0.76 -1.86 0.09
N GLY A 25 0.49 -2.30 0.20
CA GLY A 25 0.87 -3.70 0.06
C GLY A 25 1.65 -4.03 -1.22
N GLU A 26 1.57 -3.19 -2.28
CA GLU A 26 2.27 -3.45 -3.57
C GLU A 26 2.11 -4.92 -4.02
N VAL A 27 0.87 -5.36 -4.11
CA VAL A 27 0.46 -6.76 -4.04
C VAL A 27 0.96 -7.67 -5.16
N CYS A 28 1.38 -7.12 -6.30
CA CYS A 28 1.98 -7.87 -7.40
C CYS A 28 3.50 -7.69 -7.53
N VAL A 29 4.16 -7.16 -6.48
CA VAL A 29 5.63 -6.92 -6.44
C VAL A 29 6.08 -5.72 -7.28
N SER A 30 5.19 -5.07 -8.00
CA SER A 30 5.47 -3.89 -8.83
C SER A 30 4.35 -2.88 -8.68
N ALA A 31 4.71 -1.62 -8.64
CA ALA A 31 3.79 -0.51 -8.71
C ALA A 31 3.83 0.13 -10.11
N LEU A 32 3.40 1.38 -10.27
CA LEU A 32 3.58 2.11 -11.52
C LEU A 32 4.97 2.74 -11.54
N GLU A 33 5.93 1.98 -12.04
CA GLU A 33 7.34 2.36 -12.11
C GLU A 33 7.55 3.58 -13.02
N CYS A 34 8.30 4.56 -12.54
CA CYS A 34 8.62 5.72 -13.35
C CYS A 34 9.94 6.38 -12.93
N PRO A 35 10.65 7.04 -13.87
CA PRO A 35 11.77 7.88 -13.51
C PRO A 35 11.28 9.12 -12.75
N MET A 36 11.99 9.47 -11.67
CA MET A 36 11.63 10.60 -10.81
C MET A 36 12.83 11.49 -10.52
N TYR A 37 12.54 12.79 -10.34
CA TYR A 37 13.46 13.72 -9.70
C TYR A 37 13.03 13.91 -8.24
N ALA A 38 13.96 13.73 -7.31
CA ALA A 38 13.73 13.96 -5.90
C ALA A 38 14.51 15.17 -5.37
N SER A 39 13.85 16.07 -4.66
CA SER A 39 14.49 17.14 -3.90
C SER A 39 14.36 16.84 -2.41
N LEU A 40 15.50 16.59 -1.76
CA LEU A 40 15.55 16.10 -0.39
C LEU A 40 16.27 17.12 0.51
N LYS A 41 15.70 17.35 1.70
CA LYS A 41 16.33 18.15 2.75
C LYS A 41 16.73 17.22 3.90
N PHE A 42 18.03 17.18 4.16
CA PHE A 42 18.57 16.38 5.28
C PHE A 42 18.71 17.24 6.54
N THR A 43 18.44 16.61 7.68
CA THR A 43 18.71 17.16 9.00
C THR A 43 19.25 16.03 9.88
N VAL A 44 20.36 16.26 10.54
CA VAL A 44 20.92 15.31 11.50
C VAL A 44 20.27 15.54 12.86
N ILE A 45 19.76 14.46 13.45
CA ILE A 45 19.29 14.43 14.84
C ILE A 45 20.29 13.58 15.62
N LYS A 46 20.91 14.14 16.64
CA LYS A 46 21.86 13.42 17.48
C LYS A 46 21.15 12.40 18.37
N ALA A 47 21.78 11.28 18.63
CA ALA A 47 21.22 10.23 19.50
C ALA A 47 20.90 10.74 20.91
N SER A 48 21.61 11.78 21.39
CA SER A 48 21.34 12.46 22.66
C SER A 48 20.04 13.29 22.64
N GLU A 49 19.56 13.69 21.46
CA GLU A 49 18.33 14.49 21.31
C GLU A 49 17.11 13.59 21.10
N LYS A 50 17.25 12.55 20.28
CA LYS A 50 16.16 11.60 19.98
C LYS A 50 16.72 10.25 19.55
N SER A 51 16.22 9.19 20.16
CA SER A 51 16.47 7.83 19.69
C SER A 51 15.58 7.51 18.49
N ILE A 52 16.19 6.97 17.42
CA ILE A 52 15.51 6.50 16.21
C ILE A 52 15.96 5.07 15.93
N PRO A 53 15.40 4.08 16.63
CA PRO A 53 15.87 2.68 16.55
C PRO A 53 15.42 1.97 15.25
N SER A 54 14.38 2.48 14.59
CA SER A 54 13.83 1.98 13.32
C SER A 54 13.29 3.12 12.48
N PRO A 55 13.05 2.94 11.17
CA PRO A 55 12.41 3.94 10.34
C PRO A 55 11.06 4.42 10.92
N GLN A 56 10.87 5.72 10.97
CA GLN A 56 9.66 6.38 11.44
C GLN A 56 9.27 7.47 10.46
N PHE A 57 8.00 7.84 10.41
CA PHE A 57 7.56 8.92 9.53
C PHE A 57 6.47 9.78 10.19
N GLN A 58 6.34 10.99 9.68
CA GLN A 58 5.29 11.93 10.05
C GLN A 58 4.75 12.60 8.78
N THR A 59 3.44 12.49 8.57
CA THR A 59 2.74 13.16 7.48
C THR A 59 2.15 14.50 7.93
N LYS A 60 1.83 15.34 6.95
CA LYS A 60 0.95 16.49 7.12
C LYS A 60 -0.28 16.23 6.24
N GLY A 61 -1.45 16.07 6.84
CA GLY A 61 -2.67 15.68 6.13
C GLY A 61 -2.90 14.17 6.11
N GLY A 62 -3.81 13.70 5.28
CA GLY A 62 -4.16 12.29 5.15
C GLY A 62 -2.99 11.42 4.69
N LEU A 63 -3.00 10.16 5.12
CA LEU A 63 -1.96 9.19 4.77
C LEU A 63 -1.97 8.83 3.28
N THR A 64 -3.13 8.93 2.65
CA THR A 64 -3.30 8.57 1.25
C THR A 64 -3.69 9.81 0.45
N GLN A 65 -2.85 10.20 -0.48
CA GLN A 65 -3.24 11.11 -1.56
C GLN A 65 -3.92 10.30 -2.66
N LYS A 66 -4.97 9.60 -2.29
CA LYS A 66 -5.64 8.78 -3.28
C LYS A 66 -6.48 9.62 -4.22
N VAL A 67 -6.52 9.14 -5.43
CA VAL A 67 -7.36 9.64 -6.53
C VAL A 67 -8.84 9.64 -6.13
N ASN A 68 -9.15 9.12 -4.95
CA ASN A 68 -10.50 8.85 -4.56
C ASN A 68 -10.86 9.37 -3.16
N HIS A 69 -12.02 9.96 -3.11
CA HIS A 69 -12.64 10.50 -1.91
C HIS A 69 -14.03 9.89 -1.64
N ASP A 70 -14.46 8.95 -2.49
CA ASP A 70 -15.85 8.48 -2.53
C ASP A 70 -15.98 7.02 -2.08
N ASP A 71 -16.67 6.19 -2.84
CA ASP A 71 -17.04 4.84 -2.45
C ASP A 71 -15.95 3.81 -2.72
N PHE A 72 -15.90 2.78 -1.86
CA PHE A 72 -15.04 1.63 -2.02
C PHE A 72 -15.86 0.36 -2.15
N TYR A 73 -15.35 -0.59 -2.94
CA TYR A 73 -15.74 -1.97 -2.83
C TYR A 73 -14.70 -2.72 -2.00
N GLY A 74 -15.15 -3.51 -1.02
CA GLY A 74 -14.27 -4.26 -0.14
C GLY A 74 -14.48 -5.76 -0.26
N THR A 75 -13.40 -6.51 -0.28
CA THR A 75 -13.40 -7.96 -0.08
C THR A 75 -12.61 -8.31 1.16
N THR A 76 -12.96 -9.41 1.82
CA THR A 76 -12.29 -9.85 3.03
C THR A 76 -11.72 -11.25 2.85
N GLY A 77 -10.59 -11.49 3.48
CA GLY A 77 -10.02 -12.81 3.64
C GLY A 77 -9.83 -13.13 5.11
N VAL A 78 -10.19 -14.32 5.50
CA VAL A 78 -10.03 -14.86 6.86
C VAL A 78 -9.03 -15.99 6.81
N GLY A 79 -8.02 -15.95 7.66
CA GLY A 79 -6.99 -16.98 7.67
C GLY A 79 -6.31 -17.17 9.02
N PRO A 80 -5.56 -18.26 9.19
CA PRO A 80 -4.82 -18.57 10.41
C PRO A 80 -3.66 -17.60 10.68
N ASP A 81 -3.32 -16.79 9.70
CA ASP A 81 -2.33 -15.73 9.75
C ASP A 81 -2.70 -14.58 8.80
N LEU A 82 -2.09 -13.42 8.98
CA LEU A 82 -2.39 -12.22 8.19
C LEU A 82 -2.05 -12.38 6.69
N MET A 83 -1.02 -13.16 6.35
CA MET A 83 -0.63 -13.39 4.95
C MET A 83 -1.70 -14.20 4.21
N THR A 84 -2.19 -15.27 4.84
CA THR A 84 -3.30 -16.05 4.29
C THR A 84 -4.56 -15.20 4.12
N GLY A 85 -4.91 -14.39 5.14
CA GLY A 85 -6.03 -13.46 5.04
C GLY A 85 -5.86 -12.45 3.90
N ALA A 86 -4.68 -11.87 3.74
CA ALA A 86 -4.38 -10.93 2.66
C ALA A 86 -4.50 -11.58 1.27
N GLN A 87 -3.99 -12.80 1.10
CA GLN A 87 -4.09 -13.54 -0.17
C GLN A 87 -5.54 -13.86 -0.52
N GLU A 88 -6.36 -14.29 0.43
CA GLU A 88 -7.78 -14.59 0.19
C GLU A 88 -8.58 -13.31 -0.13
N ALA A 89 -8.36 -12.22 0.59
CA ALA A 89 -8.97 -10.94 0.29
C ALA A 89 -8.66 -10.49 -1.15
N LEU A 90 -7.39 -10.59 -1.54
CA LEU A 90 -6.94 -10.19 -2.88
C LEU A 90 -7.48 -11.09 -3.99
N ARG A 91 -7.51 -12.42 -3.80
CA ARG A 91 -8.10 -13.36 -4.78
C ARG A 91 -9.57 -13.01 -5.03
N SER A 92 -10.33 -12.78 -3.97
CA SER A 92 -11.73 -12.36 -4.07
C SER A 92 -11.89 -11.01 -4.77
N MET A 93 -10.96 -10.07 -4.57
CA MET A 93 -10.96 -8.78 -5.27
C MET A 93 -10.67 -8.94 -6.76
N ILE A 94 -9.69 -9.78 -7.13
CA ILE A 94 -9.35 -10.07 -8.53
C ILE A 94 -10.56 -10.70 -9.23
N ASP A 95 -11.23 -11.64 -8.60
CA ASP A 95 -12.43 -12.27 -9.15
C ASP A 95 -13.56 -11.25 -9.34
N TYR A 96 -13.82 -10.42 -8.35
CA TYR A 96 -14.80 -9.34 -8.43
C TYR A 96 -14.51 -8.37 -9.59
N VAL A 97 -13.29 -7.89 -9.70
CA VAL A 97 -12.89 -6.93 -10.77
C VAL A 97 -13.02 -7.59 -12.13
N SER A 98 -12.53 -8.83 -12.27
CA SER A 98 -12.59 -9.57 -13.52
C SER A 98 -14.03 -9.79 -13.98
N GLU A 99 -14.92 -10.22 -13.10
CA GLU A 99 -16.31 -10.51 -13.42
C GLU A 99 -17.14 -9.25 -13.66
N THR A 100 -16.94 -8.21 -12.81
CA THR A 100 -17.75 -6.99 -12.86
C THR A 100 -17.39 -6.11 -14.06
N TYR A 101 -16.11 -6.00 -14.38
CA TYR A 101 -15.61 -5.07 -15.40
C TYR A 101 -15.11 -5.77 -16.67
N SER A 102 -15.25 -7.09 -16.78
CA SER A 102 -14.81 -7.89 -17.93
C SER A 102 -13.31 -7.69 -18.23
N ILE A 103 -12.49 -7.66 -17.19
CA ILE A 103 -11.04 -7.51 -17.24
C ILE A 103 -10.41 -8.89 -17.01
N GLU A 104 -9.35 -9.24 -17.75
CA GLU A 104 -8.61 -10.47 -17.51
C GLU A 104 -8.02 -10.49 -16.08
N LYS A 105 -8.00 -11.68 -15.45
CA LYS A 105 -7.56 -11.81 -14.05
C LYS A 105 -6.14 -11.29 -13.80
N ILE A 106 -5.25 -11.43 -14.78
CA ILE A 106 -3.89 -10.91 -14.69
C ILE A 106 -3.88 -9.38 -14.66
N ASP A 107 -4.71 -8.74 -15.49
CA ASP A 107 -4.84 -7.29 -15.54
C ASP A 107 -5.54 -6.75 -14.28
N ALA A 108 -6.53 -7.48 -13.76
CA ALA A 108 -7.16 -7.17 -12.47
C ALA A 108 -6.15 -7.23 -11.31
N TYR A 109 -5.22 -8.19 -11.34
CA TYR A 109 -4.14 -8.28 -10.35
C TYR A 109 -3.15 -7.12 -10.46
N LEU A 110 -2.75 -6.75 -11.67
CA LEU A 110 -1.91 -5.57 -11.91
C LEU A 110 -2.62 -4.28 -11.44
N LEU A 111 -3.90 -4.12 -11.79
CA LEU A 111 -4.71 -2.99 -11.34
C LEU A 111 -4.79 -2.93 -9.80
N ALA A 112 -4.99 -4.07 -9.16
CA ALA A 112 -5.02 -4.14 -7.70
C ALA A 112 -3.72 -3.62 -7.07
N SER A 113 -2.57 -3.91 -7.66
CA SER A 113 -1.27 -3.40 -7.18
C SER A 113 -1.14 -1.87 -7.26
N LEU A 114 -1.86 -1.23 -8.18
CA LEU A 114 -1.81 0.22 -8.36
C LEU A 114 -2.75 0.99 -7.44
N CYS A 115 -3.90 0.41 -7.06
CA CYS A 115 -4.97 1.17 -6.42
C CYS A 115 -5.71 0.48 -5.28
N VAL A 116 -5.57 -0.83 -5.09
CA VAL A 116 -6.19 -1.54 -3.96
C VAL A 116 -5.32 -1.39 -2.72
N ASP A 117 -5.96 -1.07 -1.60
CA ASP A 117 -5.31 -1.06 -0.29
C ASP A 117 -5.62 -2.32 0.49
N LEU A 118 -4.58 -2.90 1.07
CA LEU A 118 -4.75 -3.92 2.09
C LEU A 118 -4.84 -3.28 3.49
N LYS A 119 -5.83 -3.71 4.26
CA LYS A 119 -6.07 -3.23 5.60
C LYS A 119 -6.23 -4.39 6.57
N ILE A 120 -5.50 -4.36 7.67
CA ILE A 120 -5.74 -5.29 8.77
C ILE A 120 -7.05 -4.88 9.43
N SER A 121 -8.06 -5.77 9.37
CA SER A 121 -9.40 -5.50 9.88
C SER A 121 -9.63 -6.12 11.25
N GLU A 122 -8.94 -7.23 11.54
CA GLU A 122 -9.05 -7.89 12.86
C GLU A 122 -7.77 -8.69 13.18
N VAL A 123 -7.32 -8.61 14.44
CA VAL A 123 -6.15 -9.35 14.95
C VAL A 123 -6.41 -9.97 16.35
N VAL A 124 -7.64 -9.93 16.83
CA VAL A 124 -7.96 -10.26 18.23
C VAL A 124 -8.37 -11.72 18.43
N ASP A 125 -8.87 -12.39 17.41
CA ASP A 125 -9.28 -13.78 17.47
C ASP A 125 -8.14 -14.69 17.01
N ALA A 126 -7.36 -15.19 17.97
CA ALA A 126 -6.20 -16.02 17.69
C ALA A 126 -6.54 -17.22 16.80
N GLY A 127 -5.84 -17.31 15.65
CA GLY A 127 -6.05 -18.33 14.62
C GLY A 127 -7.09 -17.96 13.56
N GLN A 128 -7.74 -16.79 13.67
CA GLN A 128 -8.64 -16.26 12.64
C GLN A 128 -8.43 -14.74 12.51
N TYR A 129 -7.52 -14.36 11.63
CA TYR A 129 -7.19 -12.96 11.35
C TYR A 129 -7.91 -12.49 10.09
N VAL A 130 -8.38 -11.24 10.08
CA VAL A 130 -9.11 -10.68 8.95
C VAL A 130 -8.30 -9.56 8.28
N VAL A 131 -8.14 -9.69 6.97
CA VAL A 131 -7.60 -8.64 6.11
C VAL A 131 -8.66 -8.24 5.09
N SER A 132 -8.80 -6.96 4.84
CA SER A 132 -9.67 -6.42 3.78
C SER A 132 -8.83 -5.84 2.65
N ALA A 133 -9.27 -6.10 1.41
CA ALA A 133 -8.81 -5.42 0.22
C ALA A 133 -9.86 -4.37 -0.18
N LEU A 134 -9.44 -3.12 -0.37
CA LEU A 134 -10.32 -1.99 -0.63
C LEU A 134 -10.01 -1.40 -2.00
N LEU A 135 -10.96 -1.47 -2.92
CA LEU A 135 -10.89 -0.94 -4.28
C LEU A 135 -11.65 0.39 -4.34
N PRO A 136 -11.00 1.51 -4.72
CA PRO A 136 -11.70 2.76 -4.96
C PRO A 136 -12.55 2.69 -6.24
N LEU A 137 -13.85 2.91 -6.13
CA LEU A 137 -14.78 2.82 -7.27
C LEU A 137 -14.64 3.99 -8.25
N SER A 138 -14.04 5.09 -7.83
CA SER A 138 -13.82 6.27 -8.68
C SER A 138 -12.78 6.07 -9.78
N ILE A 139 -12.01 4.96 -9.75
CA ILE A 139 -11.08 4.62 -10.83
C ILE A 139 -11.80 4.18 -12.11
N PHE A 140 -13.07 3.78 -12.01
CA PHE A 140 -13.90 3.40 -13.14
C PHE A 140 -14.79 4.56 -13.57
N ASN A 141 -14.91 4.74 -14.88
CA ASN A 141 -15.85 5.73 -15.46
C ASN A 141 -17.29 5.31 -15.25
N ASP A 142 -18.24 6.28 -15.25
CA ASP A 142 -19.67 6.00 -15.09
C ASP A 142 -20.23 5.04 -16.15
N ALA A 143 -19.59 4.95 -17.31
CA ALA A 143 -19.96 3.97 -18.35
C ALA A 143 -19.51 2.53 -18.03
N GLN A 144 -18.69 2.34 -16.99
CA GLN A 144 -18.17 1.05 -16.55
C GLN A 144 -18.76 0.60 -15.21
N LYS A 145 -19.61 1.43 -14.62
CA LYS A 145 -20.42 1.12 -13.45
C LYS A 145 -21.78 0.56 -13.88
#